data_48f65b6af6998d2fb7be03c3a55dafbd
#
_entry.id   48f65b6af6998d2fb7be03c3a55dafbd
#
_cell.length_a   1.000
_cell.length_b   1.000
_cell.length_c   1.000
_cell.angle_alpha   90.00
_cell.angle_beta   90.00
_cell.angle_gamma   90.00
#
_symmetry.space_group_name_H-M   'P 1'
#
loop_
_entity.id
_entity.type
_entity.pdbx_description
1 polymer ?
#
loop_
_entity_poly.entity_id
_entity_poly.type
_entity_poly.pdbx_seq_one_letter_code
_entity_poly.pdbx_strand_id
1 'polypeptide(L)'
;MSTTEHPSYPADNLAGVRWFPLGVDSEEEIAEYDALHDGIPEWLATPYWIWVQESVTVTRRYRDGSGAFEMMDEPLMASMCQTLGIATPNLRAIETSAYGGHLQLTAGLKALRAHAKPLQIADYLLAYKGHGKAEDLDRMLQRSRSLYQVGTRAGRPGLTRRVPLGVKENADAVFARSGQAGIRLAKAWEALYGVSPDPSKSYGLAIKAVEDVAIP
;
A
#
# COMPACT_ATOMS: atom_id res chain seq x y z
N MET A 1 -2.18 21.52 -28.74
CA MET A 1 -1.72 20.37 -27.91
C MET A 1 -0.51 20.84 -27.13
N SER A 2 -0.70 21.33 -25.91
CA SER A 2 0.39 21.77 -25.04
C SER A 2 0.66 20.64 -24.06
N THR A 3 1.79 19.98 -24.24
CA THR A 3 2.38 19.07 -23.28
C THR A 3 2.87 19.88 -22.08
N THR A 4 2.14 19.83 -20.98
CA THR A 4 2.59 20.38 -19.71
C THR A 4 3.69 19.45 -19.19
N GLU A 5 4.95 19.81 -19.43
CA GLU A 5 6.08 19.18 -18.77
C GLU A 5 5.97 19.44 -17.26
N HIS A 6 5.72 18.39 -16.50
CA HIS A 6 5.86 18.45 -15.04
C HIS A 6 7.34 18.73 -14.72
N PRO A 7 7.64 19.70 -13.83
CA PRO A 7 8.99 19.93 -13.39
C PRO A 7 9.51 18.64 -12.75
N SER A 8 10.54 18.05 -13.35
CA SER A 8 11.30 16.97 -12.74
C SER A 8 12.01 17.57 -11.52
N TYR A 9 11.56 17.22 -10.33
CA TYR A 9 12.35 17.48 -9.13
C TYR A 9 13.72 16.82 -9.30
N PRO A 10 14.80 17.47 -8.87
CA PRO A 10 16.13 16.90 -9.01
C PRO A 10 16.13 15.54 -8.31
N ALA A 11 16.53 14.52 -9.07
CA ALA A 11 16.77 13.20 -8.54
C ALA A 11 17.82 13.35 -7.40
N ASP A 12 17.64 12.57 -6.34
CA ASP A 12 18.47 12.52 -5.13
C ASP A 12 19.94 12.12 -5.37
N ASN A 13 20.54 12.49 -6.49
CA ASN A 13 21.90 12.15 -6.90
C ASN A 13 22.63 13.32 -7.52
N LEU A 14 22.92 14.33 -6.70
CA LEU A 14 24.05 15.20 -6.97
C LEU A 14 25.32 14.50 -6.51
N ALA A 15 25.99 13.83 -7.46
CA ALA A 15 27.39 13.34 -7.31
C ALA A 15 27.66 12.39 -6.12
N GLY A 16 26.74 11.47 -5.81
CA GLY A 16 26.97 10.46 -4.76
C GLY A 16 26.88 10.98 -3.32
N VAL A 17 26.57 12.26 -3.11
CA VAL A 17 26.37 12.84 -1.79
C VAL A 17 24.88 12.87 -1.49
N ARG A 18 24.46 12.12 -0.47
CA ARG A 18 23.09 12.09 0.01
C ARG A 18 22.76 13.45 0.66
N TRP A 19 21.66 14.06 0.27
CA TRP A 19 21.17 15.29 0.88
C TRP A 19 20.48 15.01 2.21
N PHE A 20 20.76 15.85 3.20
CA PHE A 20 20.07 15.88 4.48
C PHE A 20 19.51 17.28 4.75
N PRO A 21 18.41 17.40 5.53
CA PRO A 21 17.91 18.69 5.96
C PRO A 21 18.93 19.44 6.82
N LEU A 22 18.82 20.78 6.86
CA LEU A 22 19.60 21.61 7.75
C LEU A 22 19.43 21.16 9.21
N GLY A 23 20.53 20.92 9.91
CA GLY A 23 20.52 20.45 11.30
C GLY A 23 20.46 18.93 11.45
N VAL A 24 20.73 18.17 10.40
CA VAL A 24 20.91 16.71 10.43
C VAL A 24 22.37 16.42 10.08
N ASP A 25 23.27 16.60 11.05
CA ASP A 25 24.71 16.57 10.83
C ASP A 25 25.42 15.44 11.61
N SER A 26 24.83 14.99 12.73
CA SER A 26 25.40 13.90 13.54
C SER A 26 24.90 12.52 13.09
N GLU A 27 25.63 11.46 13.43
CA GLU A 27 25.20 10.07 13.14
C GLU A 27 23.86 9.73 13.80
N GLU A 28 23.59 10.28 14.98
CA GLU A 28 22.34 10.06 15.71
C GLU A 28 21.16 10.75 15.00
N GLU A 29 21.32 12.00 14.58
CA GLU A 29 20.31 12.74 13.82
C GLU A 29 20.06 12.12 12.44
N ILE A 30 21.09 11.62 11.79
CA ILE A 30 20.98 10.88 10.52
C ILE A 30 20.20 9.59 10.74
N ALA A 31 20.48 8.83 11.80
CA ALA A 31 19.78 7.60 12.14
C ALA A 31 18.30 7.86 12.47
N GLU A 32 18.00 8.93 13.19
CA GLU A 32 16.62 9.36 13.48
C GLU A 32 15.90 9.81 12.19
N TYR A 33 16.58 10.59 11.36
CA TYR A 33 16.05 11.00 10.06
C TYR A 33 15.77 9.81 9.16
N ASP A 34 16.58 8.75 9.21
CA ASP A 34 16.44 7.53 8.41
C ASP A 34 15.50 6.51 9.00
N ALA A 35 15.00 6.72 10.21
CA ALA A 35 14.08 5.81 10.85
C ALA A 35 12.83 5.59 10.01
N LEU A 36 12.44 4.33 9.84
CA LEU A 36 11.24 3.98 9.11
C LEU A 36 10.00 4.20 9.96
N HIS A 37 8.98 4.80 9.37
CA HIS A 37 7.72 5.09 10.04
C HIS A 37 6.69 3.96 9.82
N ASP A 38 6.09 3.51 10.92
CA ASP A 38 4.93 2.62 10.87
C ASP A 38 3.65 3.44 10.65
N GLY A 39 2.71 2.87 9.89
CA GLY A 39 1.44 3.53 9.61
C GLY A 39 1.52 4.65 8.55
N ILE A 40 0.65 5.65 8.69
CA ILE A 40 0.55 6.82 7.81
C ILE A 40 0.93 8.05 8.64
N PRO A 41 2.17 8.54 8.56
CA PRO A 41 2.55 9.77 9.25
C PRO A 41 1.80 10.98 8.67
N GLU A 42 1.75 12.06 9.45
CA GLU A 42 0.91 13.23 9.16
C GLU A 42 1.24 13.86 7.79
N TRP A 43 2.51 13.92 7.42
CA TRP A 43 2.94 14.46 6.10
C TRP A 43 2.59 13.55 4.93
N LEU A 44 2.35 12.25 5.15
CA LEU A 44 1.87 11.32 4.14
C LEU A 44 0.34 11.29 4.04
N ALA A 45 -0.39 11.75 5.06
CA ALA A 45 -1.83 11.58 5.14
C ALA A 45 -2.57 12.19 3.93
N THR A 46 -2.24 13.42 3.55
CA THR A 46 -2.91 14.08 2.41
C THR A 46 -2.68 13.34 1.09
N PRO A 47 -1.46 13.10 0.61
CA PRO A 47 -1.26 12.37 -0.66
C PRO A 47 -1.80 10.94 -0.61
N TYR A 48 -1.73 10.28 0.53
CA TYR A 48 -2.30 8.94 0.72
C TYR A 48 -3.83 8.95 0.50
N TRP A 49 -4.56 9.87 1.13
CA TRP A 49 -6.01 9.93 0.99
C TRP A 49 -6.48 10.40 -0.39
N ILE A 50 -5.67 11.20 -1.10
CA ILE A 50 -5.90 11.49 -2.52
C ILE A 50 -5.78 10.20 -3.34
N TRP A 51 -4.72 9.42 -3.14
CA TRP A 51 -4.54 8.13 -3.81
C TRP A 51 -5.70 7.16 -3.53
N VAL A 52 -6.17 7.06 -2.26
CA VAL A 52 -7.34 6.26 -1.90
C VAL A 52 -8.57 6.76 -2.63
N GLN A 53 -8.85 8.07 -2.59
CA GLN A 53 -10.01 8.68 -3.26
C GLN A 53 -10.03 8.33 -4.74
N GLU A 54 -8.93 8.55 -5.44
CA GLU A 54 -8.83 8.21 -6.86
C GLU A 54 -8.99 6.71 -7.14
N SER A 55 -8.59 5.86 -6.19
CA SER A 55 -8.72 4.40 -6.32
C SER A 55 -10.16 3.92 -6.14
N VAL A 56 -10.98 4.61 -5.36
CA VAL A 56 -12.39 4.26 -5.10
C VAL A 56 -13.37 5.07 -5.93
N THR A 57 -12.89 5.90 -6.86
CA THR A 57 -13.70 6.75 -7.73
C THR A 57 -13.91 6.09 -9.08
N VAL A 58 -15.12 6.21 -9.61
CA VAL A 58 -15.48 5.86 -11.00
C VAL A 58 -16.12 7.05 -11.69
N THR A 59 -15.84 7.18 -12.99
CA THR A 59 -16.43 8.21 -13.83
C THR A 59 -17.72 7.66 -14.47
N ARG A 60 -18.81 8.37 -14.32
CA ARG A 60 -20.10 8.09 -14.98
C ARG A 60 -20.45 9.19 -15.97
N ARG A 61 -20.98 8.82 -17.12
CA ARG A 61 -21.50 9.78 -18.11
C ARG A 61 -22.96 10.11 -17.80
N TYR A 62 -23.35 11.35 -18.05
CA TYR A 62 -24.75 11.75 -18.04
C TYR A 62 -25.53 11.01 -19.13
N ARG A 63 -26.81 10.73 -18.87
CA ARG A 63 -27.69 10.04 -19.85
C ARG A 63 -27.88 10.80 -21.16
N ASP A 64 -27.84 12.12 -21.08
CA ASP A 64 -28.00 13.04 -22.22
C ASP A 64 -26.70 13.26 -23.01
N GLY A 65 -25.59 12.66 -22.59
CA GLY A 65 -24.29 12.80 -23.23
C GLY A 65 -23.58 14.13 -22.98
N SER A 66 -24.14 15.02 -22.14
CA SER A 66 -23.61 16.37 -21.89
C SER A 66 -22.27 16.41 -21.16
N GLY A 67 -21.82 15.27 -20.59
CA GLY A 67 -20.58 15.22 -19.85
C GLY A 67 -20.43 13.99 -19.00
N ALA A 68 -19.53 14.07 -18.00
CA ALA A 68 -19.27 13.00 -17.05
C ALA A 68 -19.11 13.59 -15.63
N PHE A 69 -19.35 12.76 -14.64
CA PHE A 69 -19.15 13.10 -13.24
C PHE A 69 -18.50 11.92 -12.49
N GLU A 70 -17.86 12.22 -11.39
CA GLU A 70 -17.22 11.25 -10.53
C GLU A 70 -18.15 10.84 -9.38
N MET A 71 -18.10 9.56 -9.04
CA MET A 71 -18.85 9.00 -7.91
C MET A 71 -18.09 7.85 -7.28
N MET A 72 -18.53 7.43 -6.10
CA MET A 72 -17.97 6.27 -5.41
C MET A 72 -18.22 4.98 -6.20
N ASP A 73 -17.21 4.14 -6.30
CA ASP A 73 -17.35 2.74 -6.76
C ASP A 73 -18.06 1.92 -5.67
N GLU A 74 -19.41 1.92 -5.69
CA GLU A 74 -20.20 1.27 -4.65
C GLU A 74 -19.89 -0.22 -4.47
N PRO A 75 -19.77 -1.04 -5.53
CA PRO A 75 -19.42 -2.45 -5.40
C PRO A 75 -18.07 -2.67 -4.72
N LEU A 76 -17.05 -1.90 -5.12
CA LEU A 76 -15.72 -1.95 -4.52
C LEU A 76 -15.78 -1.53 -3.06
N MET A 77 -16.46 -0.42 -2.76
CA MET A 77 -16.60 0.10 -1.40
C MET A 77 -17.32 -0.91 -0.49
N ALA A 78 -18.41 -1.50 -0.93
CA ALA A 78 -19.17 -2.49 -0.16
C ALA A 78 -18.29 -3.73 0.14
N SER A 79 -17.62 -4.28 -0.87
CA SER A 79 -16.74 -5.44 -0.72
C SER A 79 -15.56 -5.15 0.21
N MET A 80 -14.91 -4.00 0.07
CA MET A 80 -13.81 -3.58 0.92
C MET A 80 -14.26 -3.40 2.38
N CYS A 81 -15.37 -2.69 2.61
CA CYS A 81 -15.91 -2.48 3.95
C CYS A 81 -16.26 -3.80 4.63
N GLN A 82 -16.90 -4.71 3.91
CA GLN A 82 -17.23 -6.05 4.42
C GLN A 82 -15.96 -6.84 4.79
N THR A 83 -14.94 -6.80 3.93
CA THR A 83 -13.68 -7.55 4.15
C THR A 83 -12.88 -6.98 5.33
N LEU A 84 -12.85 -5.65 5.47
CA LEU A 84 -12.04 -4.97 6.50
C LEU A 84 -12.82 -4.68 7.80
N GLY A 85 -14.09 -5.06 7.89
CA GLY A 85 -14.93 -4.76 9.06
C GLY A 85 -15.21 -3.27 9.25
N ILE A 86 -15.30 -2.51 8.15
CA ILE A 86 -15.63 -1.07 8.16
C ILE A 86 -17.14 -0.91 8.05
N ALA A 87 -17.74 -0.04 8.86
CA ALA A 87 -19.16 0.27 8.75
C ALA A 87 -19.47 0.87 7.36
N THR A 88 -20.27 0.16 6.57
CA THR A 88 -20.59 0.58 5.19
C THR A 88 -21.56 1.77 5.23
N PRO A 89 -21.21 2.92 4.64
CA PRO A 89 -22.14 4.03 4.52
C PRO A 89 -23.28 3.69 3.56
N ASN A 90 -24.48 4.23 3.82
CA ASN A 90 -25.62 4.04 2.93
C ASN A 90 -25.52 4.94 1.69
N LEU A 91 -24.65 4.57 0.75
CA LEU A 91 -24.43 5.33 -0.47
C LEU A 91 -25.63 5.32 -1.42
N ARG A 92 -26.46 4.26 -1.39
CA ARG A 92 -27.64 4.12 -2.24
C ARG A 92 -28.75 5.13 -1.91
N ALA A 93 -28.76 5.66 -0.71
CA ALA A 93 -29.70 6.72 -0.33
C ALA A 93 -29.33 8.08 -0.92
N ILE A 94 -28.16 8.21 -1.52
CA ILE A 94 -27.66 9.46 -2.12
C ILE A 94 -27.93 9.39 -3.63
N GLU A 95 -28.58 10.45 -4.15
CA GLU A 95 -28.93 10.55 -5.56
C GLU A 95 -27.71 10.42 -6.49
N THR A 96 -27.89 9.70 -7.62
CA THR A 96 -26.85 9.52 -8.64
C THR A 96 -26.82 10.70 -9.64
N SER A 97 -26.39 11.85 -9.15
CA SER A 97 -26.13 13.06 -9.95
C SER A 97 -24.69 13.53 -9.69
N ALA A 98 -24.24 14.56 -10.39
CA ALA A 98 -22.92 15.14 -10.11
C ALA A 98 -22.77 15.59 -8.64
N TYR A 99 -23.81 16.23 -8.10
CA TYR A 99 -23.84 16.64 -6.69
C TYR A 99 -23.92 15.44 -5.76
N GLY A 100 -24.80 14.47 -6.06
CA GLY A 100 -24.91 13.23 -5.30
C GLY A 100 -23.63 12.39 -5.35
N GLY A 101 -22.94 12.34 -6.49
CA GLY A 101 -21.65 11.69 -6.62
C GLY A 101 -20.59 12.27 -5.68
N HIS A 102 -20.53 13.58 -5.54
CA HIS A 102 -19.65 14.25 -4.59
C HIS A 102 -20.00 13.91 -3.13
N LEU A 103 -21.29 13.89 -2.80
CA LEU A 103 -21.74 13.48 -1.46
C LEU A 103 -21.43 12.03 -1.15
N GLN A 104 -21.56 11.11 -2.13
CA GLN A 104 -21.16 9.71 -1.98
C GLN A 104 -19.67 9.57 -1.70
N LEU A 105 -18.80 10.27 -2.46
CA LEU A 105 -17.37 10.30 -2.25
C LEU A 105 -17.02 10.79 -0.85
N THR A 106 -17.63 11.90 -0.43
CA THR A 106 -17.41 12.48 0.90
C THR A 106 -17.80 11.50 2.01
N ALA A 107 -18.98 10.87 1.90
CA ALA A 107 -19.48 9.92 2.90
C ALA A 107 -18.60 8.66 2.95
N GLY A 108 -18.23 8.13 1.78
CA GLY A 108 -17.37 6.96 1.69
C GLY A 108 -15.97 7.21 2.25
N LEU A 109 -15.33 8.31 1.87
CA LEU A 109 -14.01 8.68 2.39
C LEU A 109 -14.03 8.94 3.89
N LYS A 110 -15.11 9.52 4.42
CA LYS A 110 -15.27 9.70 5.88
C LYS A 110 -15.30 8.34 6.60
N ALA A 111 -16.01 7.35 6.05
CA ALA A 111 -16.05 6.00 6.63
C ALA A 111 -14.66 5.32 6.57
N LEU A 112 -13.94 5.44 5.45
CA LEU A 112 -12.59 4.89 5.32
C LEU A 112 -11.59 5.55 6.27
N ARG A 113 -11.64 6.87 6.43
CA ARG A 113 -10.75 7.62 7.35
C ARG A 113 -10.98 7.28 8.83
N ALA A 114 -12.17 6.82 9.18
CA ALA A 114 -12.46 6.37 10.53
C ALA A 114 -11.85 4.99 10.86
N HIS A 115 -11.34 4.26 9.86
CA HIS A 115 -10.73 2.96 10.08
C HIS A 115 -9.35 3.10 10.74
N ALA A 116 -9.14 2.34 11.83
CA ALA A 116 -7.93 2.42 12.64
C ALA A 116 -6.63 1.97 11.92
N LYS A 117 -6.78 1.21 10.82
CA LYS A 117 -5.65 0.64 10.08
C LYS A 117 -5.71 1.02 8.60
N PRO A 118 -5.37 2.28 8.26
CA PRO A 118 -5.51 2.79 6.89
C PRO A 118 -4.70 1.99 5.86
N LEU A 119 -3.54 1.45 6.21
CA LEU A 119 -2.74 0.63 5.29
C LEU A 119 -3.43 -0.66 4.84
N GLN A 120 -4.40 -1.19 5.60
CA GLN A 120 -5.21 -2.32 5.14
C GLN A 120 -6.11 -1.94 3.96
N ILE A 121 -6.54 -0.67 3.88
CA ILE A 121 -7.29 -0.14 2.74
C ILE A 121 -6.40 -0.16 1.48
N ALA A 122 -5.17 0.32 1.60
CA ALA A 122 -4.21 0.29 0.48
C ALA A 122 -3.88 -1.15 0.05
N ASP A 123 -3.65 -2.05 0.98
CA ASP A 123 -3.40 -3.46 0.71
C ASP A 123 -4.56 -4.11 -0.06
N TYR A 124 -5.80 -3.84 0.37
CA TYR A 124 -7.00 -4.30 -0.32
C TYR A 124 -7.09 -3.74 -1.75
N LEU A 125 -6.91 -2.43 -1.92
CA LEU A 125 -6.99 -1.77 -3.22
C LEU A 125 -5.94 -2.26 -4.21
N LEU A 126 -4.70 -2.49 -3.75
CA LEU A 126 -3.65 -3.11 -4.57
C LEU A 126 -4.04 -4.50 -5.06
N ALA A 127 -4.62 -5.33 -4.19
CA ALA A 127 -5.00 -6.70 -4.51
C ALA A 127 -6.18 -6.79 -5.51
N TYR A 128 -7.07 -5.81 -5.53
CA TYR A 128 -8.33 -5.89 -6.28
C TYR A 128 -8.48 -4.90 -7.44
N LYS A 129 -7.83 -3.73 -7.40
CA LYS A 129 -7.91 -2.73 -8.49
C LYS A 129 -6.77 -2.80 -9.50
N GLY A 130 -5.73 -3.58 -9.20
CA GLY A 130 -4.64 -3.81 -10.14
C GLY A 130 -3.57 -2.71 -10.19
N HIS A 131 -2.69 -2.83 -11.17
CA HIS A 131 -1.35 -2.26 -11.16
C HIS A 131 -1.22 -0.75 -11.41
N GLY A 132 -2.24 -0.09 -11.97
CA GLY A 132 -2.10 1.29 -12.49
C GLY A 132 -1.76 2.39 -11.47
N LYS A 133 -1.94 2.13 -10.17
CA LYS A 133 -1.63 3.09 -9.09
C LYS A 133 -0.64 2.54 -8.05
N ALA A 134 -0.12 1.34 -8.28
CA ALA A 134 0.81 0.69 -7.37
C ALA A 134 2.14 1.44 -7.28
N GLU A 135 2.65 1.90 -8.43
CA GLU A 135 3.91 2.67 -8.51
C GLU A 135 3.81 4.02 -7.81
N ASP A 136 2.66 4.70 -7.91
CA ASP A 136 2.44 5.98 -7.24
C ASP A 136 2.42 5.81 -5.74
N LEU A 137 1.75 4.76 -5.24
CA LEU A 137 1.75 4.42 -3.83
C LEU A 137 3.16 4.05 -3.36
N ASP A 138 3.90 3.22 -4.11
CA ASP A 138 5.25 2.82 -3.72
C ASP A 138 6.19 4.01 -3.63
N ARG A 139 6.15 4.94 -4.61
CA ARG A 139 6.91 6.19 -4.58
C ARG A 139 6.55 7.06 -3.36
N MET A 140 5.26 7.16 -3.01
CA MET A 140 4.83 7.90 -1.81
C MET A 140 5.37 7.25 -0.52
N LEU A 141 5.24 5.93 -0.39
CA LEU A 141 5.73 5.17 0.75
C LEU A 141 7.26 5.27 0.87
N GLN A 142 7.98 5.26 -0.25
CA GLN A 142 9.43 5.43 -0.28
C GLN A 142 9.85 6.82 0.20
N ARG A 143 9.26 7.87 -0.37
CA ARG A 143 9.58 9.26 -0.01
C ARG A 143 9.26 9.60 1.44
N SER A 144 8.23 8.98 1.99
CA SER A 144 7.85 9.17 3.39
C SER A 144 8.59 8.25 4.37
N ARG A 145 9.56 7.48 3.91
CA ARG A 145 10.30 6.51 4.72
C ARG A 145 9.37 5.55 5.46
N SER A 146 8.34 5.10 4.76
CA SER A 146 7.41 4.12 5.32
C SER A 146 8.12 2.79 5.55
N LEU A 147 7.77 2.13 6.66
CA LEU A 147 8.15 0.73 6.92
C LEU A 147 7.60 -0.23 5.87
N TYR A 148 6.68 0.22 5.03
CA TYR A 148 6.03 -0.60 4.01
C TYR A 148 6.43 -0.17 2.60
N GLN A 149 6.33 -1.10 1.69
CA GLN A 149 6.50 -0.94 0.24
C GLN A 149 5.46 -1.77 -0.50
N VAL A 150 5.22 -1.44 -1.75
CA VAL A 150 4.42 -2.30 -2.63
C VAL A 150 5.24 -3.53 -3.01
N GLY A 151 4.63 -4.69 -2.92
CA GLY A 151 5.26 -5.96 -3.26
C GLY A 151 4.23 -7.00 -3.68
N THR A 152 4.60 -8.26 -3.58
CA THR A 152 3.69 -9.39 -3.86
C THR A 152 3.44 -10.15 -2.58
N ARG A 153 2.18 -10.43 -2.27
CA ARG A 153 1.74 -11.23 -1.14
C ARG A 153 0.71 -12.26 -1.61
N ALA A 154 0.96 -13.54 -1.32
CA ALA A 154 0.11 -14.65 -1.79
C ALA A 154 -0.20 -14.61 -3.30
N GLY A 155 0.78 -14.22 -4.12
CA GLY A 155 0.65 -14.14 -5.57
C GLY A 155 -0.15 -12.93 -6.10
N ARG A 156 -0.49 -11.96 -5.25
CA ARG A 156 -1.18 -10.72 -5.61
C ARG A 156 -0.39 -9.49 -5.18
N PRO A 157 -0.52 -8.36 -5.88
CA PRO A 157 0.00 -7.09 -5.39
C PRO A 157 -0.54 -6.79 -3.99
N GLY A 158 0.32 -6.25 -3.13
CA GLY A 158 -0.06 -5.92 -1.76
C GLY A 158 1.07 -5.19 -1.04
N LEU A 159 0.86 -4.82 0.21
CA LEU A 159 1.88 -4.19 1.04
C LEU A 159 2.74 -5.24 1.74
N THR A 160 4.04 -5.03 1.69
CA THR A 160 5.04 -5.82 2.43
C THR A 160 5.94 -4.89 3.24
N ARG A 161 6.50 -5.39 4.34
CA ARG A 161 7.50 -4.62 5.07
C ARG A 161 8.78 -4.49 4.24
N ARG A 162 9.43 -3.33 4.33
CA ARG A 162 10.76 -3.13 3.78
C ARG A 162 11.75 -4.01 4.53
N VAL A 163 12.54 -4.72 3.76
CA VAL A 163 13.70 -5.48 4.25
C VAL A 163 14.91 -5.07 3.42
N PRO A 164 16.12 -5.10 3.98
CA PRO A 164 17.31 -4.83 3.20
C PRO A 164 17.35 -5.68 1.92
N LEU A 165 17.71 -5.06 0.80
CA LEU A 165 17.63 -5.69 -0.52
C LEU A 165 18.36 -7.04 -0.57
N GLY A 166 19.58 -7.12 -0.05
CA GLY A 166 20.37 -8.36 -0.01
C GLY A 166 19.73 -9.47 0.84
N VAL A 167 18.95 -9.11 1.87
CA VAL A 167 18.20 -10.11 2.68
C VAL A 167 17.03 -10.67 1.87
N LYS A 168 16.32 -9.84 1.12
CA LYS A 168 15.22 -10.27 0.28
C LYS A 168 15.69 -11.17 -0.87
N GLU A 169 16.73 -10.76 -1.58
CA GLU A 169 17.30 -11.53 -2.70
C GLU A 169 17.79 -12.92 -2.26
N ASN A 170 18.48 -12.99 -1.11
CA ASN A 170 18.91 -14.24 -0.52
C ASN A 170 17.72 -15.13 -0.11
N ALA A 171 16.67 -14.55 0.49
CA ALA A 171 15.46 -15.26 0.85
C ALA A 171 14.75 -15.83 -0.38
N ASP A 172 14.56 -15.02 -1.42
CA ASP A 172 13.91 -15.43 -2.68
C ASP A 172 14.70 -16.58 -3.35
N ALA A 173 16.04 -16.50 -3.34
CA ALA A 173 16.89 -17.57 -3.86
C ALA A 173 16.75 -18.89 -3.08
N VAL A 174 16.60 -18.82 -1.76
CA VAL A 174 16.35 -20.00 -0.91
C VAL A 174 14.96 -20.56 -1.17
N PHE A 175 13.93 -19.71 -1.25
CA PHE A 175 12.55 -20.16 -1.51
C PHE A 175 12.44 -20.91 -2.84
N ALA A 176 13.11 -20.42 -3.88
CA ALA A 176 13.09 -21.04 -5.21
C ALA A 176 13.78 -22.41 -5.27
N ARG A 177 14.79 -22.64 -4.43
CA ARG A 177 15.62 -23.86 -4.46
C ARG A 177 15.13 -24.99 -3.56
N SER A 178 14.31 -24.69 -2.56
CA SER A 178 14.03 -25.61 -1.44
C SER A 178 12.70 -26.37 -1.54
N GLY A 179 12.03 -26.39 -2.69
CA GLY A 179 10.80 -27.17 -2.90
C GLY A 179 9.70 -26.86 -1.85
N GLN A 180 9.21 -27.90 -1.14
CA GLN A 180 8.18 -27.72 -0.09
C GLN A 180 8.68 -26.89 1.09
N ALA A 181 9.90 -27.06 1.49
CA ALA A 181 10.53 -26.24 2.52
C ALA A 181 10.59 -24.76 2.09
N GLY A 182 10.92 -24.49 0.82
CA GLY A 182 10.91 -23.15 0.25
C GLY A 182 9.54 -22.51 0.31
N ILE A 183 8.47 -23.23 -0.03
CA ILE A 183 7.08 -22.75 0.08
C ILE A 183 6.73 -22.42 1.52
N ARG A 184 7.14 -23.22 2.49
CA ARG A 184 6.89 -22.95 3.92
C ARG A 184 7.69 -21.76 4.44
N LEU A 185 8.95 -21.62 4.01
CA LEU A 185 9.78 -20.47 4.34
C LEU A 185 9.20 -19.18 3.76
N ALA A 186 8.69 -19.20 2.52
CA ALA A 186 8.01 -18.06 1.94
C ALA A 186 6.77 -17.65 2.76
N LYS A 187 5.96 -18.62 3.21
CA LYS A 187 4.82 -18.36 4.11
C LYS A 187 5.25 -17.84 5.50
N ALA A 188 6.37 -18.35 6.03
CA ALA A 188 6.95 -17.85 7.28
C ALA A 188 7.40 -16.39 7.12
N TRP A 189 8.03 -16.08 6.00
CA TRP A 189 8.43 -14.71 5.64
C TRP A 189 7.23 -13.77 5.54
N GLU A 190 6.17 -14.19 4.83
CA GLU A 190 4.92 -13.42 4.76
C GLU A 190 4.29 -13.19 6.14
N ALA A 191 4.33 -14.20 7.01
CA ALA A 191 3.81 -14.07 8.38
C ALA A 191 4.65 -13.09 9.22
N LEU A 192 5.95 -12.95 8.95
CA LEU A 192 6.83 -12.04 9.69
C LEU A 192 6.79 -10.60 9.16
N TYR A 193 6.85 -10.47 7.81
CA TYR A 193 7.03 -9.18 7.14
C TYR A 193 5.76 -8.63 6.46
N GLY A 194 4.61 -9.28 6.65
CA GLY A 194 3.33 -8.79 6.16
C GLY A 194 2.78 -7.60 6.96
N VAL A 195 1.68 -7.04 6.51
CA VAL A 195 1.01 -5.87 7.13
C VAL A 195 0.52 -6.16 8.56
N SER A 196 0.25 -7.42 8.87
CA SER A 196 -0.12 -7.88 10.22
C SER A 196 0.83 -8.98 10.65
N PRO A 197 2.01 -8.64 11.20
CA PRO A 197 3.01 -9.61 11.57
C PRO A 197 2.51 -10.59 12.61
N ASP A 198 2.78 -11.88 12.38
CA ASP A 198 2.55 -12.97 13.33
C ASP A 198 3.87 -13.75 13.54
N PRO A 199 4.71 -13.32 14.49
CA PRO A 199 5.99 -13.99 14.76
C PRO A 199 5.84 -15.45 15.18
N SER A 200 4.78 -15.78 15.93
CA SER A 200 4.53 -17.15 16.39
C SER A 200 4.23 -18.09 15.23
N LYS A 201 3.36 -17.64 14.30
CA LYS A 201 3.06 -18.37 13.07
C LYS A 201 4.29 -18.49 12.16
N SER A 202 5.06 -17.40 12.03
CA SER A 202 6.31 -17.39 11.26
C SER A 202 7.28 -18.42 11.79
N TYR A 203 7.51 -18.44 13.10
CA TYR A 203 8.41 -19.40 13.76
C TYR A 203 7.96 -20.84 13.55
N GLY A 204 6.67 -21.14 13.74
CA GLY A 204 6.12 -22.47 13.52
C GLY A 204 6.26 -22.95 12.05
N LEU A 205 6.10 -22.07 11.08
CA LEU A 205 6.31 -22.38 9.66
C LEU A 205 7.80 -22.60 9.32
N ALA A 206 8.69 -21.81 9.92
CA ALA A 206 10.13 -21.96 9.74
C ALA A 206 10.63 -23.32 10.28
N ILE A 207 10.18 -23.74 11.47
CA ILE A 207 10.50 -25.07 12.02
C ILE A 207 10.04 -26.17 11.06
N LYS A 208 8.79 -26.12 10.58
CA LYS A 208 8.27 -27.12 9.63
C LYS A 208 9.04 -27.15 8.31
N ALA A 209 9.58 -26.02 7.87
CA ALA A 209 10.43 -25.98 6.69
C ALA A 209 11.78 -26.69 6.92
N VAL A 210 12.35 -26.58 8.11
CA VAL A 210 13.56 -27.32 8.50
C VAL A 210 13.28 -28.80 8.57
N GLU A 211 12.14 -29.21 9.13
CA GLU A 211 11.71 -30.62 9.20
C GLU A 211 11.54 -31.22 7.80
N ASP A 212 10.97 -30.46 6.82
CA ASP A 212 10.84 -30.95 5.43
C ASP A 212 12.19 -31.25 4.73
N VAL A 213 13.26 -30.56 5.16
CA VAL A 213 14.61 -30.81 4.61
C VAL A 213 15.33 -31.93 5.37
N ALA A 214 15.04 -32.05 6.66
CA ALA A 214 15.73 -33.01 7.54
C ALA A 214 15.20 -34.46 7.43
N ILE A 215 13.99 -34.63 6.90
CA ILE A 215 13.36 -35.96 6.73
C ILE A 215 13.36 -36.27 5.22
N PRO A 216 14.24 -37.14 4.73
CA PRO A 216 14.31 -37.54 3.32
C PRO A 216 13.11 -38.39 2.88
#